data_6144c275d6cf0dbabff6642d705700d0
#
_entry.id   6144c275d6cf0dbabff6642d705700d0
#
_cell.length_a   1.000
_cell.length_b   1.000
_cell.length_c   1.000
_cell.angle_alpha   90.00
_cell.angle_beta   90.00
_cell.angle_gamma   90.00
#
_symmetry.space_group_name_H-M   'P 1'
#
loop_
_entity.id
_entity.type
_entity.pdbx_description
1 polymer ?
#
loop_
_entity_poly.entity_id
_entity_poly.type
_entity_poly.pdbx_seq_one_letter_code
_entity_poly.pdbx_strand_id
1 'polypeptide(L)'
;MASQQLEGIRVLDLSRVLAGPLCAMMLGDLGASVIKVERPGSGDDTRGWGPPFAENGQSAYFLSANRNKLSLAASFTDPADLALLLQLIAECDVVVENFLPGVLARNGIDADALLAQNQRLIWCTISGFGPESQRPGYDFVVQAEGGWMAITGEPTGAPMKVGVAMVDVTTGKDAAIGILAALSARDRSGTRMLPPEARRVHVTLQSSAIAALVNVAQNSLVSGSDARRWGNAHANLVPYQLFRAADRPFVIAVGTDSQWLAAMRALGLDALADDPALATNAGRLAQRERVVAQLAEQLVTQSAGDWIARLDRVGVPCGLVRTVQEAVAEQLLADDVSITDAARVGLPPLWNGTVRLGPPACGEHTVTVREKGWRSFENDGPRAAQDS
;
A
#
# COMPACT_ATOMS: atom_id res chain seq x y z
N MET A 1 -23.12 6.03 -17.21
CA MET A 1 -21.85 5.95 -16.43
C MET A 1 -20.94 5.01 -17.17
N ALA A 2 -19.64 5.28 -17.24
CA ALA A 2 -18.71 4.30 -17.82
C ALA A 2 -18.72 3.04 -16.94
N SER A 3 -18.70 1.85 -17.54
CA SER A 3 -18.55 0.57 -16.82
C SER A 3 -17.25 0.58 -16.03
N GLN A 4 -17.30 0.17 -14.77
CA GLN A 4 -16.10 0.04 -13.93
C GLN A 4 -15.34 -1.24 -14.28
N GLN A 5 -14.02 -1.23 -14.08
CA GLN A 5 -13.13 -2.31 -14.53
C GLN A 5 -13.48 -3.69 -13.97
N LEU A 6 -13.99 -3.74 -12.72
CA LEU A 6 -14.38 -4.96 -12.03
C LEU A 6 -15.88 -5.04 -11.75
N GLU A 7 -16.71 -4.32 -12.51
CA GLU A 7 -18.16 -4.44 -12.40
C GLU A 7 -18.60 -5.90 -12.61
N GLY A 8 -19.45 -6.41 -11.71
CA GLY A 8 -19.92 -7.79 -11.71
C GLY A 8 -19.00 -8.79 -11.02
N ILE A 9 -17.78 -8.41 -10.62
CA ILE A 9 -16.89 -9.25 -9.81
C ILE A 9 -17.32 -9.21 -8.35
N ARG A 10 -17.45 -10.39 -7.72
CA ARG A 10 -17.85 -10.58 -6.32
C ARG A 10 -16.65 -11.01 -5.48
N VAL A 11 -16.33 -10.27 -4.44
CA VAL A 11 -15.17 -10.50 -3.55
C VAL A 11 -15.66 -10.73 -2.12
N LEU A 12 -15.36 -11.88 -1.55
CA LEU A 12 -15.58 -12.16 -0.14
C LEU A 12 -14.29 -11.91 0.64
N ASP A 13 -14.28 -10.85 1.46
CA ASP A 13 -13.16 -10.45 2.29
C ASP A 13 -13.28 -11.06 3.69
N LEU A 14 -12.56 -12.15 3.93
CA LEU A 14 -12.43 -12.81 5.24
C LEU A 14 -11.24 -12.27 6.03
N SER A 15 -10.44 -11.39 5.42
CA SER A 15 -9.18 -10.92 5.98
C SER A 15 -9.36 -9.87 7.08
N ARG A 16 -8.31 -9.64 7.85
CA ARG A 16 -8.27 -8.69 8.97
C ARG A 16 -7.02 -7.82 8.92
N VAL A 17 -7.03 -6.76 9.67
CA VAL A 17 -5.95 -5.80 9.91
C VAL A 17 -5.73 -4.89 8.70
N LEU A 18 -4.72 -5.10 7.84
CA LEU A 18 -4.39 -4.11 6.81
C LEU A 18 -4.19 -4.73 5.42
N ALA A 19 -3.24 -5.65 5.22
CA ALA A 19 -2.86 -6.11 3.89
C ALA A 19 -4.04 -6.66 3.07
N GLY A 20 -4.81 -7.58 3.64
CA GLY A 20 -6.00 -8.15 3.00
C GLY A 20 -7.14 -7.14 2.84
N PRO A 21 -7.54 -6.41 3.90
CA PRO A 21 -8.55 -5.37 3.78
C PRO A 21 -8.21 -4.29 2.74
N LEU A 22 -6.95 -3.86 2.64
CA LEU A 22 -6.48 -2.92 1.62
C LEU A 22 -6.59 -3.51 0.20
N CYS A 23 -6.20 -4.77 0.02
CA CYS A 23 -6.38 -5.50 -1.24
C CYS A 23 -7.85 -5.51 -1.66
N ALA A 24 -8.74 -5.94 -0.77
CA ALA A 24 -10.19 -6.02 -1.05
C ALA A 24 -10.79 -4.62 -1.29
N MET A 25 -10.35 -3.58 -0.58
CA MET A 25 -10.75 -2.19 -0.81
C MET A 25 -10.36 -1.73 -2.22
N MET A 26 -9.13 -1.99 -2.66
CA MET A 26 -8.68 -1.63 -4.02
C MET A 26 -9.53 -2.31 -5.10
N LEU A 27 -9.88 -3.58 -4.93
CA LEU A 27 -10.81 -4.26 -5.85
C LEU A 27 -12.20 -3.60 -5.83
N GLY A 28 -12.68 -3.20 -4.65
CA GLY A 28 -13.90 -2.42 -4.49
C GLY A 28 -13.85 -1.06 -5.18
N ASP A 29 -12.74 -0.32 -5.07
CA ASP A 29 -12.52 0.96 -5.75
C ASP A 29 -12.59 0.81 -7.28
N LEU A 30 -12.15 -0.32 -7.81
CA LEU A 30 -12.22 -0.67 -9.24
C LEU A 30 -13.59 -1.21 -9.67
N GLY A 31 -14.58 -1.31 -8.78
CA GLY A 31 -15.95 -1.65 -9.12
C GLY A 31 -16.44 -3.00 -8.62
N ALA A 32 -15.61 -3.83 -8.00
CA ALA A 32 -16.03 -5.10 -7.46
C ALA A 32 -17.05 -4.93 -6.31
N SER A 33 -18.00 -5.86 -6.19
CA SER A 33 -18.89 -5.99 -5.04
C SER A 33 -18.16 -6.71 -3.92
N VAL A 34 -17.90 -6.04 -2.78
CA VAL A 34 -17.10 -6.60 -1.69
C VAL A 34 -17.95 -6.78 -0.43
N ILE A 35 -18.05 -8.02 0.07
CA ILE A 35 -18.60 -8.32 1.40
C ILE A 35 -17.44 -8.64 2.33
N LYS A 36 -17.27 -7.82 3.39
CA LYS A 36 -16.34 -8.08 4.48
C LYS A 36 -17.04 -8.86 5.59
N VAL A 37 -16.47 -10.01 5.92
CA VAL A 37 -16.94 -10.85 7.03
C VAL A 37 -16.18 -10.48 8.29
N GLU A 38 -16.92 -10.18 9.34
CA GLU A 38 -16.37 -9.75 10.62
C GLU A 38 -16.93 -10.58 11.80
N ARG A 39 -16.16 -10.65 12.88
CA ARG A 39 -16.64 -11.30 14.11
C ARG A 39 -17.86 -10.55 14.66
N PRO A 40 -18.94 -11.25 15.07
CA PRO A 40 -20.06 -10.60 15.73
C PRO A 40 -19.61 -9.79 16.97
N GLY A 41 -20.11 -8.59 17.09
CA GLY A 41 -19.85 -7.67 18.20
C GLY A 41 -18.51 -6.92 18.14
N SER A 42 -17.37 -7.60 18.00
CA SER A 42 -16.04 -6.95 18.03
C SER A 42 -15.56 -6.49 16.65
N GLY A 43 -15.98 -7.16 15.59
CA GLY A 43 -15.52 -6.87 14.23
C GLY A 43 -14.04 -7.18 13.98
N ASP A 44 -13.46 -6.41 13.07
CA ASP A 44 -12.02 -6.38 12.80
C ASP A 44 -11.27 -5.74 13.97
N ASP A 45 -10.10 -6.28 14.32
CA ASP A 45 -9.30 -5.79 15.43
C ASP A 45 -8.93 -4.29 15.29
N THR A 46 -8.80 -3.81 14.06
CA THR A 46 -8.49 -2.40 13.75
C THR A 46 -9.60 -1.43 14.13
N ARG A 47 -10.83 -1.90 14.37
CA ARG A 47 -11.91 -1.04 14.89
C ARG A 47 -11.60 -0.46 16.27
N GLY A 48 -10.79 -1.17 17.06
CA GLY A 48 -10.31 -0.72 18.38
C GLY A 48 -8.97 0.03 18.35
N TRP A 49 -8.32 0.16 17.19
CA TRP A 49 -6.99 0.77 17.11
C TRP A 49 -7.07 2.29 16.97
N GLY A 50 -7.04 2.95 18.09
CA GLY A 50 -7.07 4.41 18.19
C GLY A 50 -6.54 4.88 19.55
N PRO A 51 -6.43 6.18 19.82
CA PRO A 51 -6.86 7.31 18.98
C PRO A 51 -6.01 7.48 17.71
N PRO A 52 -6.52 8.18 16.67
CA PRO A 52 -7.78 8.91 16.64
C PRO A 52 -8.98 8.04 16.25
N PHE A 53 -10.15 8.49 16.72
CA PHE A 53 -11.45 7.97 16.29
C PHE A 53 -12.22 9.10 15.58
N ALA A 54 -12.99 8.76 14.54
CA ALA A 54 -13.89 9.72 13.89
C ALA A 54 -15.09 10.04 14.79
N GLU A 55 -15.86 11.06 14.44
CA GLU A 55 -17.04 11.50 15.21
C GLU A 55 -18.09 10.38 15.42
N ASN A 56 -18.20 9.47 14.46
CA ASN A 56 -19.08 8.29 14.55
C ASN A 56 -18.46 7.14 15.37
N GLY A 57 -17.35 7.35 16.06
CA GLY A 57 -16.67 6.37 16.89
C GLY A 57 -15.83 5.32 16.13
N GLN A 58 -15.72 5.41 14.81
CA GLN A 58 -14.90 4.48 14.04
C GLN A 58 -13.40 4.85 14.12
N SER A 59 -12.55 3.85 14.26
CA SER A 59 -11.09 4.03 14.23
C SER A 59 -10.64 4.56 12.86
N ALA A 60 -9.77 5.59 12.86
CA ALA A 60 -9.14 6.07 11.64
C ALA A 60 -8.35 4.97 10.90
N TYR A 61 -7.81 4.00 11.63
CA TYR A 61 -7.12 2.86 11.05
C TYR A 61 -8.08 1.99 10.21
N PHE A 62 -9.26 1.66 10.78
CA PHE A 62 -10.28 0.90 10.05
C PHE A 62 -10.79 1.66 8.81
N LEU A 63 -11.02 2.97 8.95
CA LEU A 63 -11.50 3.81 7.85
C LEU A 63 -10.55 3.80 6.65
N SER A 64 -9.25 3.71 6.89
CA SER A 64 -8.21 3.80 5.84
C SER A 64 -8.21 2.64 4.84
N ALA A 65 -8.84 1.49 5.15
CA ALA A 65 -8.75 0.27 4.35
C ALA A 65 -10.09 -0.44 4.10
N ASN A 66 -11.25 0.19 4.38
CA ASN A 66 -12.51 -0.54 4.38
C ASN A 66 -13.69 0.14 3.66
N ARG A 67 -13.46 1.19 2.87
CA ARG A 67 -14.52 1.74 1.97
C ARG A 67 -14.91 0.73 0.88
N ASN A 68 -16.04 0.95 0.25
CA ASN A 68 -16.59 0.13 -0.84
C ASN A 68 -16.87 -1.32 -0.43
N LYS A 69 -17.18 -1.55 0.87
CA LYS A 69 -17.52 -2.88 1.39
C LYS A 69 -18.87 -2.86 2.11
N LEU A 70 -19.61 -3.96 2.03
CA LEU A 70 -20.69 -4.27 2.98
C LEU A 70 -20.10 -5.07 4.15
N SER A 71 -20.50 -4.78 5.39
CA SER A 71 -20.06 -5.53 6.57
C SER A 71 -21.11 -6.57 6.96
N LEU A 72 -20.70 -7.83 6.99
CA LEU A 72 -21.46 -8.99 7.47
C LEU A 72 -20.86 -9.48 8.80
N ALA A 73 -21.59 -9.38 9.89
CA ALA A 73 -21.21 -10.02 11.15
C ALA A 73 -21.62 -11.50 11.10
N ALA A 74 -20.61 -12.41 11.07
CA ALA A 74 -20.82 -13.85 11.03
C ALA A 74 -19.69 -14.61 11.74
N SER A 75 -20.05 -15.71 12.39
CA SER A 75 -19.14 -16.60 13.12
C SER A 75 -18.92 -17.90 12.35
N PHE A 76 -17.67 -18.32 12.16
CA PHE A 76 -17.36 -19.63 11.56
C PHE A 76 -17.83 -20.82 12.41
N THR A 77 -18.11 -20.60 13.71
CA THR A 77 -18.54 -21.65 14.65
C THR A 77 -20.06 -21.74 14.79
N ASP A 78 -20.81 -20.79 14.22
CA ASP A 78 -22.27 -20.87 14.14
C ASP A 78 -22.68 -21.60 12.86
N PRO A 79 -23.48 -22.70 12.93
CA PRO A 79 -23.84 -23.48 11.74
C PRO A 79 -24.62 -22.69 10.68
N ALA A 80 -25.48 -21.75 11.09
CA ALA A 80 -26.27 -20.97 10.14
C ALA A 80 -25.36 -19.91 9.42
N ASP A 81 -24.45 -19.31 10.15
CA ASP A 81 -23.46 -18.39 9.58
C ASP A 81 -22.51 -19.13 8.63
N LEU A 82 -22.02 -20.31 9.02
CA LEU A 82 -21.16 -21.13 8.17
C LEU A 82 -21.87 -21.51 6.86
N ALA A 83 -23.13 -21.92 6.94
CA ALA A 83 -23.93 -22.24 5.74
C ALA A 83 -24.07 -21.03 4.81
N LEU A 84 -24.35 -19.84 5.36
CA LEU A 84 -24.39 -18.60 4.59
C LEU A 84 -23.03 -18.28 3.93
N LEU A 85 -21.92 -18.42 4.67
CA LEU A 85 -20.59 -18.16 4.15
C LEU A 85 -20.22 -19.10 3.01
N LEU A 86 -20.53 -20.40 3.13
CA LEU A 86 -20.32 -21.38 2.07
C LEU A 86 -21.17 -21.07 0.83
N GLN A 87 -22.41 -20.61 1.01
CA GLN A 87 -23.25 -20.14 -0.10
C GLN A 87 -22.62 -18.90 -0.78
N LEU A 88 -22.19 -17.91 -0.01
CA LEU A 88 -21.53 -16.71 -0.57
C LEU A 88 -20.27 -17.07 -1.35
N ILE A 89 -19.45 -18.02 -0.85
CA ILE A 89 -18.24 -18.51 -1.52
C ILE A 89 -18.59 -19.25 -2.81
N ALA A 90 -19.66 -20.04 -2.83
CA ALA A 90 -20.09 -20.75 -4.04
C ALA A 90 -20.46 -19.80 -5.19
N GLU A 91 -20.87 -18.58 -4.87
CA GLU A 91 -21.32 -17.56 -5.82
C GLU A 91 -20.29 -16.45 -6.07
N CYS A 92 -19.16 -16.40 -5.32
CA CYS A 92 -18.16 -15.35 -5.49
C CYS A 92 -17.10 -15.69 -6.53
N ASP A 93 -16.41 -14.66 -7.01
CA ASP A 93 -15.28 -14.76 -7.93
C ASP A 93 -13.94 -14.84 -7.17
N VAL A 94 -13.85 -14.18 -6.02
CA VAL A 94 -12.61 -14.04 -5.25
C VAL A 94 -12.90 -14.19 -3.76
N VAL A 95 -12.08 -14.99 -3.07
CA VAL A 95 -11.94 -14.96 -1.60
C VAL A 95 -10.60 -14.39 -1.26
N VAL A 96 -10.56 -13.45 -0.31
CA VAL A 96 -9.31 -12.91 0.29
C VAL A 96 -9.28 -13.27 1.77
N GLU A 97 -8.21 -13.92 2.24
CA GLU A 97 -8.06 -14.31 3.64
C GLU A 97 -6.61 -14.18 4.13
N ASN A 98 -6.42 -14.07 5.44
CA ASN A 98 -5.09 -13.99 6.06
C ASN A 98 -5.03 -14.74 7.40
N PHE A 99 -5.70 -15.88 7.49
CA PHE A 99 -5.64 -16.74 8.65
C PHE A 99 -4.36 -17.59 8.67
N LEU A 100 -4.00 -18.07 9.86
CA LEU A 100 -2.96 -19.09 9.97
C LEU A 100 -3.39 -20.39 9.27
N PRO A 101 -2.42 -21.16 8.74
CA PRO A 101 -2.71 -22.40 8.02
C PRO A 101 -3.65 -23.33 8.79
N GLY A 102 -4.66 -23.84 8.10
CA GLY A 102 -5.63 -24.79 8.62
C GLY A 102 -6.74 -24.19 9.51
N VAL A 103 -6.73 -22.88 9.82
CA VAL A 103 -7.80 -22.28 10.64
C VAL A 103 -9.14 -22.35 9.94
N LEU A 104 -9.23 -21.94 8.70
CA LEU A 104 -10.47 -21.97 7.93
C LEU A 104 -10.97 -23.41 7.71
N ALA A 105 -10.07 -24.33 7.34
CA ALA A 105 -10.43 -25.74 7.12
C ALA A 105 -11.00 -26.42 8.39
N ARG A 106 -10.39 -26.16 9.57
CA ARG A 106 -10.92 -26.65 10.86
C ARG A 106 -12.31 -26.10 11.20
N ASN A 107 -12.68 -24.97 10.63
CA ASN A 107 -14.00 -24.36 10.79
C ASN A 107 -14.95 -24.66 9.62
N GLY A 108 -14.64 -25.65 8.78
CA GLY A 108 -15.52 -26.08 7.70
C GLY A 108 -15.40 -25.31 6.39
N ILE A 109 -14.40 -24.40 6.26
CA ILE A 109 -14.12 -23.64 5.04
C ILE A 109 -12.83 -24.22 4.42
N ASP A 110 -12.98 -25.27 3.62
CA ASP A 110 -11.88 -25.95 2.95
C ASP A 110 -11.66 -25.37 1.54
N ALA A 111 -10.56 -24.63 1.37
CA ALA A 111 -10.24 -23.95 0.12
C ALA A 111 -10.05 -24.91 -1.07
N ASP A 112 -9.51 -26.13 -0.86
CA ASP A 112 -9.31 -27.12 -1.93
C ASP A 112 -10.65 -27.64 -2.43
N ALA A 113 -11.54 -28.02 -1.50
CA ALA A 113 -12.88 -28.48 -1.83
C ALA A 113 -13.70 -27.39 -2.53
N LEU A 114 -13.61 -26.13 -2.06
CA LEU A 114 -14.34 -25.00 -2.63
C LEU A 114 -13.84 -24.62 -4.02
N LEU A 115 -12.53 -24.65 -4.26
CA LEU A 115 -11.93 -24.45 -5.60
C LEU A 115 -12.32 -25.58 -6.58
N ALA A 116 -12.49 -26.82 -6.09
CA ALA A 116 -12.95 -27.93 -6.91
C ALA A 116 -14.43 -27.76 -7.31
N GLN A 117 -15.26 -27.24 -6.41
CA GLN A 117 -16.69 -27.03 -6.64
C GLN A 117 -16.97 -25.79 -7.51
N ASN A 118 -16.33 -24.65 -7.21
CA ASN A 118 -16.47 -23.42 -8.00
C ASN A 118 -15.24 -23.20 -8.87
N GLN A 119 -15.39 -23.51 -10.15
CA GLN A 119 -14.31 -23.41 -11.13
C GLN A 119 -13.95 -21.97 -11.53
N ARG A 120 -14.78 -21.00 -11.14
CA ARG A 120 -14.50 -19.57 -11.36
C ARG A 120 -13.82 -18.93 -10.17
N LEU A 121 -13.83 -19.58 -9.02
CA LEU A 121 -13.28 -19.07 -7.76
C LEU A 121 -11.75 -18.89 -7.84
N ILE A 122 -11.29 -17.72 -7.45
CA ILE A 122 -9.89 -17.39 -7.16
C ILE A 122 -9.76 -17.29 -5.64
N TRP A 123 -8.81 -18.01 -5.08
CA TRP A 123 -8.54 -18.01 -3.64
C TRP A 123 -7.22 -17.29 -3.35
N CYS A 124 -7.28 -16.14 -2.66
CA CYS A 124 -6.11 -15.37 -2.26
C CYS A 124 -5.82 -15.54 -0.78
N THR A 125 -4.67 -16.14 -0.47
CA THR A 125 -4.13 -16.27 0.88
C THR A 125 -2.98 -15.30 1.09
N ILE A 126 -3.06 -14.47 2.14
CA ILE A 126 -1.98 -13.60 2.59
C ILE A 126 -1.44 -14.14 3.90
N SER A 127 -0.17 -14.56 3.93
CA SER A 127 0.47 -15.08 5.14
C SER A 127 1.70 -14.27 5.52
N GLY A 128 2.21 -14.45 6.74
CA GLY A 128 3.44 -13.78 7.19
C GLY A 128 4.69 -14.34 6.51
N PHE A 129 4.90 -15.67 6.65
CA PHE A 129 6.18 -16.33 6.37
C PHE A 129 6.07 -17.56 5.47
N GLY A 130 4.94 -17.78 4.83
CA GLY A 130 4.71 -18.90 3.91
C GLY A 130 3.50 -19.75 4.26
N PRO A 131 3.10 -20.67 3.33
CA PRO A 131 1.86 -21.42 3.44
C PRO A 131 1.83 -22.42 4.62
N GLU A 132 2.99 -22.90 5.05
CA GLU A 132 3.10 -23.89 6.13
C GLU A 132 3.48 -23.25 7.49
N SER A 133 3.76 -21.94 7.50
CA SER A 133 4.25 -21.27 8.70
C SER A 133 3.12 -20.94 9.67
N GLN A 134 3.22 -21.45 10.91
CA GLN A 134 2.33 -21.11 12.01
C GLN A 134 2.75 -19.81 12.75
N ARG A 135 3.78 -19.12 12.26
CA ARG A 135 4.24 -17.86 12.85
C ARG A 135 3.29 -16.73 12.50
N PRO A 136 2.77 -15.97 13.48
CA PRO A 136 2.03 -14.74 13.18
C PRO A 136 2.93 -13.73 12.46
N GLY A 137 2.45 -13.19 11.33
CA GLY A 137 3.14 -12.17 10.58
C GLY A 137 2.51 -10.80 10.81
N TYR A 138 3.28 -9.86 11.38
CA TYR A 138 2.94 -8.45 11.44
C TYR A 138 3.98 -7.63 10.68
N ASP A 139 3.56 -6.55 10.04
CA ASP A 139 4.42 -5.63 9.30
C ASP A 139 5.73 -5.32 10.05
N PHE A 140 5.63 -4.92 11.31
CA PHE A 140 6.78 -4.53 12.12
C PHE A 140 7.82 -5.66 12.28
N VAL A 141 7.35 -6.90 12.49
CA VAL A 141 8.22 -8.07 12.60
C VAL A 141 8.90 -8.35 11.25
N VAL A 142 8.14 -8.26 10.16
CA VAL A 142 8.68 -8.54 8.82
C VAL A 142 9.60 -7.41 8.35
N GLN A 143 9.37 -6.15 8.71
CA GLN A 143 10.35 -5.09 8.46
C GLN A 143 11.72 -5.39 9.12
N ALA A 144 11.70 -5.98 10.32
CA ALA A 144 12.95 -6.38 11.00
C ALA A 144 13.64 -7.55 10.29
N GLU A 145 12.91 -8.65 10.04
CA GLU A 145 13.47 -9.87 9.45
C GLU A 145 13.70 -9.76 7.93
N GLY A 146 12.95 -8.91 7.24
CA GLY A 146 13.08 -8.64 5.81
C GLY A 146 14.17 -7.63 5.43
N GLY A 147 15.02 -7.21 6.38
CA GLY A 147 16.17 -6.35 6.11
C GLY A 147 15.87 -4.85 6.07
N TRP A 148 14.62 -4.42 6.11
CA TRP A 148 14.24 -3.00 5.97
C TRP A 148 14.76 -2.14 7.13
N MET A 149 14.70 -2.66 8.37
CA MET A 149 15.21 -1.92 9.53
C MET A 149 16.74 -1.81 9.54
N ALA A 150 17.45 -2.75 8.90
CA ALA A 150 18.89 -2.69 8.78
C ALA A 150 19.38 -1.55 7.88
N ILE A 151 18.55 -1.11 6.92
CA ILE A 151 18.89 -0.05 5.94
C ILE A 151 18.20 1.28 6.20
N THR A 152 17.24 1.34 7.15
CA THR A 152 16.47 2.56 7.47
C THR A 152 17.02 3.21 8.75
N GLY A 153 17.17 4.53 8.72
CA GLY A 153 17.66 5.35 9.84
C GLY A 153 19.04 5.96 9.62
N GLU A 154 19.50 6.70 10.60
CA GLU A 154 20.81 7.38 10.58
C GLU A 154 21.96 6.35 10.48
N PRO A 155 23.08 6.71 9.77
CA PRO A 155 24.19 5.78 9.53
C PRO A 155 24.75 5.12 10.78
N THR A 156 24.86 5.86 11.87
CA THR A 156 25.39 5.42 13.17
C THR A 156 24.28 5.18 14.21
N GLY A 157 23.01 5.37 13.82
CA GLY A 157 21.85 5.21 14.70
C GLY A 157 21.42 3.74 14.89
N ALA A 158 20.37 3.53 15.69
CA ALA A 158 19.70 2.24 15.81
C ALA A 158 18.93 1.90 14.52
N PRO A 159 18.68 0.59 14.25
CA PRO A 159 17.74 0.18 13.21
C PRO A 159 16.37 0.82 13.42
N MET A 160 15.76 1.32 12.35
CA MET A 160 14.47 2.00 12.40
C MET A 160 13.48 1.37 11.42
N LYS A 161 12.21 1.28 11.82
CA LYS A 161 11.14 0.93 10.90
C LYS A 161 10.79 2.10 9.99
N VAL A 162 10.23 1.82 8.82
CA VAL A 162 9.53 2.83 8.01
C VAL A 162 8.30 3.33 8.76
N GLY A 163 7.97 4.61 8.65
CA GLY A 163 6.88 5.25 9.40
C GLY A 163 5.48 4.69 9.13
N VAL A 164 5.28 4.07 7.98
CA VAL A 164 4.04 3.41 7.54
C VAL A 164 4.22 1.89 7.62
N ALA A 165 3.12 1.14 7.79
CA ALA A 165 3.11 -0.33 7.66
C ALA A 165 3.31 -0.73 6.18
N MET A 166 4.50 -0.41 5.63
CA MET A 166 4.78 -0.47 4.20
C MET A 166 4.83 -1.91 3.67
N VAL A 167 5.19 -2.87 4.51
CA VAL A 167 5.18 -4.30 4.13
C VAL A 167 3.73 -4.75 3.90
N ASP A 168 2.80 -4.40 4.80
CA ASP A 168 1.38 -4.68 4.62
C ASP A 168 0.83 -4.00 3.35
N VAL A 169 1.16 -2.73 3.13
CA VAL A 169 0.73 -1.98 1.94
C VAL A 169 1.24 -2.63 0.65
N THR A 170 2.51 -3.02 0.61
CA THR A 170 3.10 -3.68 -0.55
C THR A 170 2.46 -5.05 -0.77
N THR A 171 2.29 -5.85 0.29
CA THR A 171 1.66 -7.17 0.22
C THR A 171 0.20 -7.08 -0.25
N GLY A 172 -0.56 -6.10 0.23
CA GLY A 172 -1.93 -5.87 -0.23
C GLY A 172 -2.00 -5.53 -1.73
N LYS A 173 -1.04 -4.74 -2.23
CA LYS A 173 -0.92 -4.45 -3.67
C LYS A 173 -0.50 -5.68 -4.47
N ASP A 174 0.46 -6.46 -3.99
CA ASP A 174 0.91 -7.69 -4.65
C ASP A 174 -0.22 -8.71 -4.73
N ALA A 175 -1.03 -8.84 -3.67
CA ALA A 175 -2.23 -9.67 -3.65
C ALA A 175 -3.26 -9.20 -4.69
N ALA A 176 -3.53 -7.90 -4.77
CA ALA A 176 -4.44 -7.34 -5.77
C ALA A 176 -3.93 -7.59 -7.20
N ILE A 177 -2.64 -7.41 -7.46
CA ILE A 177 -2.01 -7.71 -8.76
C ILE A 177 -2.17 -9.20 -9.09
N GLY A 178 -1.89 -10.10 -8.13
CA GLY A 178 -2.06 -11.54 -8.31
C GLY A 178 -3.52 -11.93 -8.62
N ILE A 179 -4.48 -11.34 -7.92
CA ILE A 179 -5.92 -11.55 -8.17
C ILE A 179 -6.29 -11.05 -9.57
N LEU A 180 -5.89 -9.84 -9.95
CA LEU A 180 -6.17 -9.28 -11.27
C LEU A 180 -5.56 -10.11 -12.40
N ALA A 181 -4.35 -10.64 -12.21
CA ALA A 181 -3.71 -11.55 -13.16
C ALA A 181 -4.49 -12.86 -13.30
N ALA A 182 -4.96 -13.45 -12.18
CA ALA A 182 -5.75 -14.67 -12.18
C ALA A 182 -7.14 -14.45 -12.83
N LEU A 183 -7.82 -13.34 -12.52
CA LEU A 183 -9.08 -12.93 -13.19
C LEU A 183 -8.89 -12.78 -14.68
N SER A 184 -7.85 -12.07 -15.12
CA SER A 184 -7.52 -11.89 -16.53
C SER A 184 -7.18 -13.22 -17.24
N ALA A 185 -6.47 -14.13 -16.57
CA ALA A 185 -6.20 -15.46 -17.11
C ALA A 185 -7.47 -16.30 -17.25
N ARG A 186 -8.34 -16.26 -16.23
CA ARG A 186 -9.65 -16.91 -16.23
C ARG A 186 -10.52 -16.44 -17.40
N ASP A 187 -10.64 -15.13 -17.58
CA ASP A 187 -11.54 -14.57 -18.58
C ASP A 187 -11.02 -14.80 -20.02
N ARG A 188 -9.69 -14.78 -20.21
CA ARG A 188 -9.06 -15.15 -21.49
C ARG A 188 -9.15 -16.63 -21.83
N SER A 189 -9.30 -17.50 -20.83
CA SER A 189 -9.40 -18.95 -21.06
C SER A 189 -10.71 -19.37 -21.77
N GLY A 190 -11.72 -18.50 -21.77
CA GLY A 190 -13.04 -18.77 -22.33
C GLY A 190 -13.70 -19.97 -21.64
N THR A 191 -13.95 -21.04 -22.40
CA THR A 191 -14.52 -22.28 -21.86
C THR A 191 -13.49 -23.24 -21.25
N ARG A 192 -12.18 -22.97 -21.42
CA ARG A 192 -11.14 -23.81 -20.85
C ARG A 192 -10.98 -23.47 -19.36
N MET A 193 -11.19 -24.47 -18.53
CA MET A 193 -11.05 -24.33 -17.09
C MET A 193 -9.58 -24.21 -16.69
N LEU A 194 -9.29 -23.23 -15.81
CA LEU A 194 -7.97 -23.13 -15.18
C LEU A 194 -7.85 -24.21 -14.08
N PRO A 195 -6.71 -24.85 -13.94
CA PRO A 195 -6.47 -25.79 -12.84
C PRO A 195 -6.48 -25.03 -11.49
N PRO A 196 -6.75 -25.71 -10.36
CA PRO A 196 -6.81 -25.07 -9.03
C PRO A 196 -5.57 -24.24 -8.70
N GLU A 197 -4.37 -24.70 -9.08
CA GLU A 197 -3.09 -24.03 -8.82
C GLU A 197 -3.02 -22.64 -9.48
N ALA A 198 -3.56 -22.51 -10.70
CA ALA A 198 -3.63 -21.23 -11.41
C ALA A 198 -4.69 -20.26 -10.85
N ARG A 199 -5.55 -20.73 -9.96
CA ARG A 199 -6.60 -19.98 -9.28
C ARG A 199 -6.28 -19.71 -7.81
N ARG A 200 -5.11 -20.16 -7.34
CA ARG A 200 -4.56 -19.83 -6.04
C ARG A 200 -3.57 -18.67 -6.17
N VAL A 201 -3.83 -17.62 -5.44
CA VAL A 201 -2.92 -16.50 -5.25
C VAL A 201 -2.40 -16.59 -3.82
N HIS A 202 -1.11 -16.83 -3.67
CA HIS A 202 -0.48 -16.87 -2.37
C HIS A 202 0.62 -15.80 -2.30
N VAL A 203 0.47 -14.85 -1.39
CA VAL A 203 1.43 -13.78 -1.14
C VAL A 203 1.85 -13.80 0.32
N THR A 204 3.14 -13.58 0.59
CA THR A 204 3.62 -13.49 1.96
C THR A 204 4.19 -12.10 2.24
N LEU A 205 4.02 -11.63 3.47
CA LEU A 205 4.63 -10.37 3.90
C LEU A 205 6.15 -10.42 3.69
N GLN A 206 6.78 -11.55 4.00
CA GLN A 206 8.22 -11.72 3.84
C GLN A 206 8.66 -11.63 2.38
N SER A 207 7.98 -12.30 1.47
CA SER A 207 8.33 -12.26 0.03
C SER A 207 8.15 -10.87 -0.55
N SER A 208 7.05 -10.18 -0.21
CA SER A 208 6.80 -8.79 -0.63
C SER A 208 7.87 -7.84 -0.09
N ALA A 209 8.25 -8.00 1.19
CA ALA A 209 9.31 -7.19 1.79
C ALA A 209 10.66 -7.38 1.09
N ILE A 210 11.05 -8.62 0.82
CA ILE A 210 12.33 -8.92 0.14
C ILE A 210 12.30 -8.43 -1.31
N ALA A 211 11.21 -8.67 -2.04
CA ALA A 211 11.07 -8.19 -3.41
C ALA A 211 11.18 -6.66 -3.52
N ALA A 212 10.63 -5.94 -2.53
CA ALA A 212 10.67 -4.49 -2.50
C ALA A 212 12.06 -3.88 -2.16
N LEU A 213 13.05 -4.69 -1.76
CA LEU A 213 14.44 -4.22 -1.61
C LEU A 213 15.10 -3.87 -2.95
N VAL A 214 14.62 -4.41 -4.05
CA VAL A 214 15.02 -4.10 -5.45
C VAL A 214 16.55 -3.94 -5.61
N ASN A 215 17.00 -2.70 -5.91
CA ASN A 215 18.42 -2.40 -6.12
C ASN A 215 19.29 -2.57 -4.87
N VAL A 216 18.75 -2.42 -3.67
CA VAL A 216 19.49 -2.61 -2.42
C VAL A 216 19.89 -4.08 -2.27
N ALA A 217 18.95 -5.01 -2.48
CA ALA A 217 19.22 -6.42 -2.49
C ALA A 217 20.21 -6.78 -3.61
N GLN A 218 20.02 -6.25 -4.82
CA GLN A 218 20.90 -6.52 -5.96
C GLN A 218 22.33 -6.01 -5.72
N ASN A 219 22.49 -4.83 -5.12
CA ASN A 219 23.80 -4.28 -4.73
C ASN A 219 24.53 -5.23 -3.74
N SER A 220 23.83 -5.73 -2.74
CA SER A 220 24.39 -6.67 -1.76
C SER A 220 24.83 -7.99 -2.43
N LEU A 221 23.96 -8.54 -3.29
CA LEU A 221 24.26 -9.78 -4.03
C LEU A 221 25.46 -9.64 -4.96
N VAL A 222 25.58 -8.53 -5.69
CA VAL A 222 26.69 -8.31 -6.65
C VAL A 222 28.00 -8.00 -5.94
N SER A 223 27.96 -7.22 -4.88
CA SER A 223 29.18 -6.81 -4.14
C SER A 223 29.67 -7.87 -3.15
N GLY A 224 28.81 -8.81 -2.75
CA GLY A 224 29.08 -9.72 -1.62
C GLY A 224 29.16 -9.01 -0.28
N SER A 225 28.73 -7.75 -0.19
CA SER A 225 28.79 -6.92 1.01
C SER A 225 27.38 -6.56 1.48
N ASP A 226 27.20 -6.47 2.79
CA ASP A 226 25.89 -6.15 3.36
C ASP A 226 25.52 -4.68 3.08
N ALA A 227 24.22 -4.41 2.93
CA ALA A 227 23.71 -3.07 2.79
C ALA A 227 23.76 -2.34 4.14
N ARG A 228 24.08 -1.04 4.10
CA ARG A 228 24.15 -0.19 5.30
C ARG A 228 23.16 0.96 5.25
N ARG A 229 22.92 1.56 6.39
CA ARG A 229 22.14 2.80 6.49
C ARG A 229 22.93 3.97 5.90
N TRP A 230 22.23 4.79 5.13
CA TRP A 230 22.76 6.01 4.53
C TRP A 230 22.08 7.28 5.05
N GLY A 231 21.22 7.15 6.07
CA GLY A 231 20.34 8.24 6.50
C GLY A 231 19.44 8.69 5.36
N ASN A 232 19.53 9.97 5.01
CA ASN A 232 18.79 10.55 3.90
C ASN A 232 19.59 10.61 2.59
N ALA A 233 20.76 9.96 2.50
CA ALA A 233 21.61 9.98 1.30
C ALA A 233 21.43 8.73 0.45
N HIS A 234 21.52 8.88 -0.87
CA HIS A 234 21.58 7.74 -1.78
C HIS A 234 22.95 7.08 -1.75
N ALA A 235 23.01 5.75 -1.75
CA ALA A 235 24.27 5.01 -1.70
C ALA A 235 25.20 5.33 -2.89
N ASN A 236 24.64 5.42 -4.09
CA ASN A 236 25.39 5.41 -5.36
C ASN A 236 25.32 6.73 -6.16
N LEU A 237 24.66 7.78 -5.65
CA LEU A 237 24.52 9.08 -6.34
C LEU A 237 24.87 10.25 -5.41
N VAL A 238 25.54 11.27 -5.96
CA VAL A 238 25.95 12.49 -5.22
C VAL A 238 25.84 13.71 -6.12
N PRO A 239 25.11 14.79 -5.65
CA PRO A 239 24.25 14.83 -4.48
C PRO A 239 22.89 14.16 -4.78
N TYR A 240 22.41 13.32 -3.87
CA TYR A 240 21.06 12.79 -3.87
C TYR A 240 20.68 12.58 -2.40
N GLN A 241 20.17 13.64 -1.75
CA GLN A 241 19.90 13.61 -0.32
C GLN A 241 19.11 14.84 0.17
N LEU A 242 18.81 14.81 1.47
CA LEU A 242 18.23 15.93 2.19
C LEU A 242 19.32 16.98 2.51
N PHE A 243 18.94 18.26 2.34
CA PHE A 243 19.69 19.43 2.77
C PHE A 243 18.80 20.35 3.62
N ARG A 244 19.44 21.24 4.38
CA ARG A 244 18.76 22.29 5.13
C ARG A 244 18.91 23.62 4.38
N ALA A 245 17.79 24.28 4.14
CA ALA A 245 17.77 25.67 3.70
C ALA A 245 17.66 26.61 4.93
N ALA A 246 17.59 27.92 4.70
CA ALA A 246 17.48 28.90 5.78
C ALA A 246 16.23 28.69 6.65
N ASP A 247 15.12 28.25 6.05
CA ASP A 247 13.80 28.12 6.67
C ASP A 247 13.42 26.67 7.00
N ARG A 248 13.63 25.74 6.07
CA ARG A 248 13.16 24.34 6.24
C ARG A 248 13.99 23.35 5.41
N PRO A 249 13.92 22.03 5.74
CA PRO A 249 14.61 21.01 4.96
C PRO A 249 13.94 20.79 3.60
N PHE A 250 14.78 20.44 2.60
CA PHE A 250 14.35 20.04 1.27
C PHE A 250 15.32 19.00 0.69
N VAL A 251 14.94 18.34 -0.40
CA VAL A 251 15.77 17.33 -1.06
C VAL A 251 16.25 17.81 -2.42
N ILE A 252 17.45 17.38 -2.80
CA ILE A 252 18.01 17.54 -4.15
C ILE A 252 18.41 16.15 -4.64
N ALA A 253 18.03 15.82 -5.88
CA ALA A 253 18.27 14.53 -6.50
C ALA A 253 18.97 14.71 -7.87
N VAL A 254 20.29 14.64 -7.91
CA VAL A 254 21.08 14.67 -9.14
C VAL A 254 21.32 13.24 -9.64
N GLY A 255 20.70 12.89 -10.75
CA GLY A 255 20.79 11.55 -11.35
C GLY A 255 21.81 11.44 -12.49
N THR A 256 22.18 12.58 -13.12
CA THR A 256 23.08 12.61 -14.27
C THR A 256 24.17 13.67 -14.14
N ASP A 257 25.26 13.52 -14.91
CA ASP A 257 26.36 14.49 -14.90
C ASP A 257 25.93 15.85 -15.50
N SER A 258 25.00 15.87 -16.44
CA SER A 258 24.41 17.11 -16.95
C SER A 258 23.57 17.84 -15.90
N GLN A 259 22.78 17.11 -15.09
CA GLN A 259 22.05 17.71 -13.96
C GLN A 259 22.99 18.24 -12.88
N TRP A 260 24.14 17.57 -12.64
CA TRP A 260 25.18 18.09 -11.76
C TRP A 260 25.64 19.46 -12.17
N LEU A 261 26.08 19.62 -13.43
CA LEU A 261 26.55 20.88 -13.96
C LEU A 261 25.49 21.98 -13.85
N ALA A 262 24.27 21.68 -14.26
CA ALA A 262 23.14 22.59 -14.19
C ALA A 262 22.81 23.02 -12.75
N ALA A 263 22.82 22.06 -11.81
CA ALA A 263 22.57 22.32 -10.39
C ALA A 263 23.64 23.24 -9.80
N MET A 264 24.93 22.94 -10.02
CA MET A 264 26.01 23.76 -9.46
C MET A 264 25.97 25.18 -9.98
N ARG A 265 25.70 25.40 -11.27
CA ARG A 265 25.52 26.74 -11.85
C ARG A 265 24.31 27.48 -11.25
N ALA A 266 23.17 26.80 -11.13
CA ALA A 266 21.95 27.39 -10.55
C ALA A 266 22.12 27.76 -9.06
N LEU A 267 22.97 27.04 -8.34
CA LEU A 267 23.27 27.27 -6.93
C LEU A 267 24.40 28.30 -6.72
N GLY A 268 25.08 28.76 -7.80
CA GLY A 268 26.21 29.67 -7.70
C GLY A 268 27.50 29.03 -7.20
N LEU A 269 27.63 27.72 -7.39
CA LEU A 269 28.80 26.90 -6.99
C LEU A 269 29.67 26.57 -8.20
N ASP A 270 30.09 27.62 -8.93
CA ASP A 270 30.83 27.50 -10.18
C ASP A 270 32.15 26.73 -10.01
N ALA A 271 32.83 26.90 -8.88
CA ALA A 271 34.05 26.16 -8.59
C ALA A 271 33.84 24.64 -8.52
N LEU A 272 32.67 24.15 -8.07
CA LEU A 272 32.32 22.73 -8.12
C LEU A 272 31.92 22.29 -9.52
N ALA A 273 31.26 23.17 -10.27
CA ALA A 273 30.85 22.88 -11.65
C ALA A 273 32.08 22.72 -12.58
N ASP A 274 33.12 23.48 -12.36
CA ASP A 274 34.35 23.53 -13.19
C ASP A 274 35.43 22.54 -12.73
N ASP A 275 35.25 21.85 -11.60
CA ASP A 275 36.21 20.89 -11.10
C ASP A 275 36.15 19.58 -11.93
N PRO A 276 37.20 19.27 -12.74
CA PRO A 276 37.19 18.08 -13.57
C PRO A 276 37.13 16.77 -12.77
N ALA A 277 37.55 16.76 -11.51
CA ALA A 277 37.47 15.61 -10.63
C ALA A 277 36.01 15.29 -10.21
N LEU A 278 35.08 16.25 -10.35
CA LEU A 278 33.66 16.11 -10.02
C LEU A 278 32.77 15.96 -11.26
N ALA A 279 33.33 15.98 -12.44
CA ALA A 279 32.58 15.90 -13.70
C ALA A 279 31.72 14.63 -13.82
N THR A 280 32.14 13.52 -13.21
CA THR A 280 31.44 12.26 -13.21
C THR A 280 30.88 11.92 -11.82
N ASN A 281 29.80 11.12 -11.78
CA ASN A 281 29.26 10.64 -10.51
C ASN A 281 30.29 9.83 -9.69
N ALA A 282 31.17 9.08 -10.35
CA ALA A 282 32.24 8.34 -9.67
C ALA A 282 33.21 9.29 -8.92
N GLY A 283 33.58 10.40 -9.55
CA GLY A 283 34.40 11.42 -8.91
C GLY A 283 33.71 12.08 -7.72
N ARG A 284 32.41 12.40 -7.86
CA ARG A 284 31.60 12.94 -6.76
C ARG A 284 31.42 11.96 -5.61
N LEU A 285 31.24 10.68 -5.89
CA LEU A 285 31.19 9.62 -4.88
C LEU A 285 32.49 9.52 -4.09
N ALA A 286 33.63 9.59 -4.77
CA ALA A 286 34.96 9.56 -4.12
C ALA A 286 35.17 10.78 -3.21
N GLN A 287 34.53 11.92 -3.50
CA GLN A 287 34.63 13.17 -2.76
C GLN A 287 33.33 13.60 -2.08
N ARG A 288 32.47 12.62 -1.73
CA ARG A 288 31.12 12.85 -1.19
C ARG A 288 31.10 13.88 -0.05
N GLU A 289 31.95 13.71 0.95
CA GLU A 289 31.99 14.59 2.12
C GLU A 289 32.28 16.05 1.74
N ARG A 290 33.27 16.27 0.84
CA ARG A 290 33.61 17.60 0.34
C ARG A 290 32.43 18.23 -0.40
N VAL A 291 31.83 17.49 -1.32
CA VAL A 291 30.71 18.00 -2.13
C VAL A 291 29.50 18.34 -1.25
N VAL A 292 29.15 17.46 -0.34
CA VAL A 292 28.00 17.65 0.56
C VAL A 292 28.23 18.84 1.51
N ALA A 293 29.41 19.00 2.06
CA ALA A 293 29.76 20.13 2.94
C ALA A 293 29.59 21.47 2.23
N GLN A 294 30.15 21.62 1.02
CA GLN A 294 30.06 22.87 0.26
C GLN A 294 28.63 23.20 -0.18
N LEU A 295 27.85 22.18 -0.55
CA LEU A 295 26.41 22.34 -0.79
C LEU A 295 25.65 22.79 0.47
N ALA A 296 25.94 22.19 1.61
CA ALA A 296 25.28 22.53 2.86
C ALA A 296 25.57 23.98 3.29
N GLU A 297 26.79 24.43 3.14
CA GLU A 297 27.17 25.84 3.40
C GLU A 297 26.43 26.84 2.50
N GLN A 298 26.26 26.52 1.22
CA GLN A 298 25.53 27.37 0.28
C GLN A 298 24.03 27.37 0.54
N LEU A 299 23.46 26.21 0.78
CA LEU A 299 21.99 26.04 0.81
C LEU A 299 21.33 26.69 2.04
N VAL A 300 22.04 26.89 3.14
CA VAL A 300 21.49 27.59 4.33
C VAL A 300 21.36 29.11 4.11
N THR A 301 21.86 29.67 3.00
CA THR A 301 21.88 31.12 2.75
C THR A 301 20.57 31.70 2.21
N GLN A 302 19.68 30.86 1.71
CA GLN A 302 18.37 31.26 1.16
C GLN A 302 17.26 30.27 1.58
N SER A 303 15.99 30.64 1.30
CA SER A 303 14.85 29.80 1.57
C SER A 303 14.83 28.56 0.67
N ALA A 304 14.20 27.48 1.14
CA ALA A 304 13.99 26.28 0.33
C ALA A 304 13.19 26.57 -0.95
N GLY A 305 12.20 27.48 -0.87
CA GLY A 305 11.40 27.89 -2.02
C GLY A 305 12.23 28.57 -3.11
N ASP A 306 13.18 29.46 -2.72
CA ASP A 306 14.07 30.14 -3.68
C ASP A 306 15.01 29.14 -4.38
N TRP A 307 15.56 28.17 -3.63
CA TRP A 307 16.41 27.13 -4.18
C TRP A 307 15.65 26.19 -5.12
N ILE A 308 14.46 25.74 -4.73
CA ILE A 308 13.61 24.90 -5.57
C ILE A 308 13.27 25.61 -6.89
N ALA A 309 12.84 26.88 -6.81
CA ALA A 309 12.52 27.66 -8.01
C ALA A 309 13.70 27.82 -8.99
N ARG A 310 14.94 27.84 -8.49
CA ARG A 310 16.14 27.90 -9.35
C ARG A 310 16.46 26.53 -9.96
N LEU A 311 16.38 25.46 -9.18
CA LEU A 311 16.68 24.10 -9.61
C LEU A 311 15.64 23.58 -10.61
N ASP A 312 14.36 23.87 -10.40
CA ASP A 312 13.26 23.51 -11.31
C ASP A 312 13.46 24.13 -12.71
N ARG A 313 13.88 25.41 -12.77
CA ARG A 313 14.14 26.08 -14.05
C ARG A 313 15.20 25.41 -14.90
N VAL A 314 16.10 24.66 -14.30
CA VAL A 314 17.19 23.93 -14.98
C VAL A 314 16.96 22.43 -15.01
N GLY A 315 15.77 21.96 -14.63
CA GLY A 315 15.35 20.56 -14.71
C GLY A 315 16.06 19.63 -13.71
N VAL A 316 16.46 20.15 -12.55
CA VAL A 316 17.05 19.35 -11.47
C VAL A 316 15.98 18.97 -10.46
N PRO A 317 15.68 17.68 -10.25
CA PRO A 317 14.68 17.24 -9.30
C PRO A 317 15.00 17.68 -7.87
N CYS A 318 14.03 18.35 -7.25
CA CYS A 318 14.12 18.83 -5.88
C CYS A 318 12.72 18.94 -5.27
N GLY A 319 12.61 19.05 -3.94
CA GLY A 319 11.31 19.17 -3.30
C GLY A 319 11.39 19.45 -1.80
N LEU A 320 10.36 20.07 -1.26
CA LEU A 320 10.22 20.32 0.17
C LEU A 320 9.98 19.03 0.95
N VAL A 321 10.54 18.94 2.14
CA VAL A 321 10.07 17.95 3.12
C VAL A 321 8.80 18.52 3.75
N ARG A 322 7.66 17.89 3.41
CA ARG A 322 6.32 18.28 3.86
C ARG A 322 5.89 17.45 5.06
N THR A 323 5.04 18.01 5.89
CA THR A 323 4.27 17.23 6.86
C THR A 323 3.23 16.39 6.13
N VAL A 324 2.68 15.36 6.79
CA VAL A 324 1.58 14.56 6.24
C VAL A 324 0.37 15.43 5.91
N GLN A 325 0.04 16.38 6.78
CA GLN A 325 -1.09 17.29 6.55
C GLN A 325 -0.88 18.18 5.31
N GLU A 326 0.33 18.76 5.13
CA GLU A 326 0.66 19.56 3.93
C GLU A 326 0.54 18.73 2.65
N ALA A 327 1.09 17.50 2.66
CA ALA A 327 1.08 16.65 1.49
C ALA A 327 -0.34 16.16 1.14
N VAL A 328 -1.13 15.79 2.15
CA VAL A 328 -2.52 15.35 1.97
C VAL A 328 -3.39 16.51 1.49
N ALA A 329 -3.26 17.71 2.07
CA ALA A 329 -4.05 18.87 1.67
C ALA A 329 -3.80 19.26 0.20
N GLU A 330 -2.55 19.21 -0.26
CA GLU A 330 -2.20 19.47 -1.66
C GLU A 330 -2.80 18.44 -2.62
N GLN A 331 -2.73 17.14 -2.27
CA GLN A 331 -3.30 16.08 -3.08
C GLN A 331 -4.83 16.20 -3.15
N LEU A 332 -5.50 16.43 -2.03
CA LEU A 332 -6.95 16.59 -1.98
C LEU A 332 -7.42 17.81 -2.79
N LEU A 333 -6.66 18.91 -2.74
CA LEU A 333 -6.95 20.08 -3.58
C LEU A 333 -6.82 19.76 -5.07
N ALA A 334 -5.80 19.00 -5.46
CA ALA A 334 -5.60 18.58 -6.85
C ALA A 334 -6.71 17.63 -7.34
N ASP A 335 -7.26 16.82 -6.44
CA ASP A 335 -8.34 15.87 -6.74
C ASP A 335 -9.76 16.46 -6.57
N ASP A 336 -9.86 17.74 -6.17
CA ASP A 336 -11.13 18.42 -5.85
C ASP A 336 -11.96 17.69 -4.77
N VAL A 337 -11.28 17.20 -3.73
CA VAL A 337 -11.87 16.46 -2.62
C VAL A 337 -11.72 17.27 -1.32
N SER A 338 -12.79 17.39 -0.54
CA SER A 338 -12.72 18.07 0.75
C SER A 338 -11.97 17.23 1.80
N ILE A 339 -11.30 17.91 2.75
CA ILE A 339 -10.65 17.24 3.90
C ILE A 339 -11.68 16.45 4.72
N THR A 340 -12.90 16.97 4.87
CA THR A 340 -13.99 16.34 5.62
C THR A 340 -14.42 15.02 4.94
N ASP A 341 -14.59 15.02 3.63
CA ASP A 341 -14.93 13.80 2.88
C ASP A 341 -13.80 12.79 2.95
N ALA A 342 -12.55 13.21 2.75
CA ALA A 342 -11.38 12.33 2.88
C ALA A 342 -11.25 11.75 4.30
N ALA A 343 -11.56 12.53 5.35
CA ALA A 343 -11.56 12.03 6.72
C ALA A 343 -12.62 10.94 6.95
N ARG A 344 -13.74 10.99 6.23
CA ARG A 344 -14.85 10.04 6.34
C ARG A 344 -14.65 8.76 5.52
N VAL A 345 -14.09 8.86 4.32
CA VAL A 345 -14.02 7.74 3.37
C VAL A 345 -12.59 7.32 2.99
N GLY A 346 -11.57 7.98 3.52
CA GLY A 346 -10.16 7.77 3.17
C GLY A 346 -9.70 8.61 1.98
N LEU A 347 -8.41 8.49 1.65
CA LEU A 347 -7.81 9.20 0.52
C LEU A 347 -8.45 8.76 -0.81
N PRO A 348 -8.43 9.63 -1.85
CA PRO A 348 -8.99 9.31 -3.16
C PRO A 348 -8.47 7.98 -3.72
N PRO A 349 -9.33 7.19 -4.41
CA PRO A 349 -8.89 5.97 -5.06
C PRO A 349 -7.89 6.23 -6.18
N LEU A 350 -7.00 5.26 -6.40
CA LEU A 350 -6.10 5.26 -7.57
C LEU A 350 -6.79 4.68 -8.81
N TRP A 351 -6.15 4.81 -9.98
CA TRP A 351 -6.51 4.14 -11.24
C TRP A 351 -7.96 4.39 -11.72
N ASN A 352 -8.46 5.61 -11.59
CA ASN A 352 -9.84 5.97 -11.90
C ASN A 352 -10.88 5.18 -11.08
N GLY A 353 -10.48 4.72 -9.92
CA GLY A 353 -11.39 4.09 -8.97
C GLY A 353 -12.41 5.08 -8.40
N THR A 354 -13.49 4.57 -7.83
CA THR A 354 -14.58 5.38 -7.29
C THR A 354 -14.93 4.99 -5.87
N VAL A 355 -15.20 5.96 -5.02
CA VAL A 355 -15.83 5.73 -3.72
C VAL A 355 -17.34 5.65 -3.93
N ARG A 356 -17.90 4.45 -3.82
CA ARG A 356 -19.34 4.17 -3.92
C ARG A 356 -20.01 4.08 -2.55
N LEU A 357 -19.28 3.52 -1.57
CA LEU A 357 -19.73 3.32 -0.20
C LEU A 357 -18.64 3.76 0.76
N GLY A 358 -19.01 4.46 1.83
CA GLY A 358 -18.10 4.71 2.96
C GLY A 358 -17.75 3.42 3.70
N PRO A 359 -16.72 3.45 4.58
CA PRO A 359 -16.40 2.32 5.45
C PRO A 359 -17.60 1.97 6.36
N PRO A 360 -18.06 0.72 6.40
CA PRO A 360 -19.27 0.34 7.12
C PRO A 360 -19.06 0.26 8.64
N ALA A 361 -20.14 0.45 9.42
CA ALA A 361 -20.16 0.03 10.82
C ALA A 361 -20.10 -1.51 10.92
N CYS A 362 -19.71 -2.04 12.09
CA CYS A 362 -19.59 -3.49 12.28
C CYS A 362 -20.96 -4.16 12.14
N GLY A 363 -21.07 -5.08 11.18
CA GLY A 363 -22.30 -5.82 10.91
C GLY A 363 -23.45 -4.98 10.35
N GLU A 364 -23.20 -3.78 9.87
CA GLU A 364 -24.21 -2.84 9.35
C GLU A 364 -25.15 -3.48 8.32
N HIS A 365 -24.62 -4.37 7.50
CA HIS A 365 -25.34 -4.97 6.39
C HIS A 365 -25.75 -6.44 6.65
N THR A 366 -25.62 -6.92 7.91
CA THR A 366 -25.84 -8.33 8.25
C THR A 366 -27.23 -8.81 7.85
N VAL A 367 -28.28 -8.05 8.17
CA VAL A 367 -29.67 -8.42 7.82
C VAL A 367 -29.85 -8.51 6.32
N THR A 368 -29.44 -7.47 5.60
CA THR A 368 -29.57 -7.39 4.14
C THR A 368 -28.80 -8.51 3.43
N VAL A 369 -27.55 -8.80 3.88
CA VAL A 369 -26.74 -9.86 3.28
C VAL A 369 -27.30 -11.24 3.59
N ARG A 370 -27.87 -11.47 4.79
CA ARG A 370 -28.55 -12.75 5.12
C ARG A 370 -29.76 -12.99 4.24
N GLU A 371 -30.53 -11.95 3.93
CA GLU A 371 -31.74 -12.07 3.11
C GLU A 371 -31.47 -12.16 1.61
N LYS A 372 -30.50 -11.38 1.11
CA LYS A 372 -30.30 -11.15 -0.33
C LYS A 372 -28.98 -11.71 -0.88
N GLY A 373 -28.03 -12.10 -0.03
CA GLY A 373 -26.69 -12.50 -0.46
C GLY A 373 -26.03 -11.41 -1.31
N TRP A 374 -25.44 -11.77 -2.43
CA TRP A 374 -24.81 -10.86 -3.37
C TRP A 374 -25.78 -9.86 -4.01
N ARG A 375 -27.08 -10.12 -4.05
CA ARG A 375 -28.11 -9.18 -4.51
C ARG A 375 -28.26 -7.95 -3.60
N SER A 376 -27.57 -7.91 -2.48
CA SER A 376 -27.50 -6.72 -1.61
C SER A 376 -26.91 -5.50 -2.32
N PHE A 377 -26.20 -5.69 -3.42
CA PHE A 377 -25.65 -4.61 -4.25
C PHE A 377 -26.59 -4.15 -5.37
N GLU A 378 -27.66 -4.87 -5.69
CA GLU A 378 -28.56 -4.58 -6.83
C GLU A 378 -29.47 -3.35 -6.59
N ASN A 379 -29.61 -2.87 -5.33
CA ASN A 379 -30.47 -1.76 -4.96
C ASN A 379 -29.73 -0.44 -4.65
N ASP A 380 -28.42 -0.43 -4.78
CA ASP A 380 -27.63 0.79 -4.58
C ASP A 380 -27.41 1.53 -5.90
N GLY A 381 -28.51 2.05 -6.46
CA GLY A 381 -28.43 3.24 -7.31
C GLY A 381 -27.79 4.37 -6.46
N PRO A 382 -27.17 5.41 -7.09
CA PRO A 382 -26.40 6.42 -6.37
C PRO A 382 -27.27 7.07 -5.31
N ARG A 383 -27.09 6.69 -4.03
CA ARG A 383 -27.52 7.52 -2.93
C ARG A 383 -26.59 8.74 -2.95
N ALA A 384 -27.06 9.76 -3.65
CA ALA A 384 -26.59 11.12 -3.43
C ALA A 384 -26.54 11.32 -1.92
N ALA A 385 -25.42 11.88 -1.45
CA ALA A 385 -25.29 12.37 -0.10
C ALA A 385 -26.52 13.26 0.21
N GLN A 386 -27.51 12.71 0.90
CA GLN A 386 -28.60 13.49 1.45
C GLN A 386 -28.17 13.93 2.83
N ASP A 387 -28.10 15.24 2.93
CA ASP A 387 -27.95 16.10 4.07
C ASP A 387 -28.53 15.54 5.38
N SER A 388 -27.75 15.57 6.44
CA SER A 388 -28.14 16.10 7.76
C SER A 388 -26.89 16.38 8.61
#